data_f66d88017869351986bb20e51aa12675
#
_entry.id   f66d88017869351986bb20e51aa12675
#
_cell.length_a   1.000
_cell.length_b   1.000
_cell.length_c   1.000
_cell.angle_alpha   90.00
_cell.angle_beta   90.00
_cell.angle_gamma   90.00
#
_symmetry.space_group_name_H-M   'P 1'
#
loop_
_entity.id
_entity.type
_entity.pdbx_description
1 polymer ?
#
loop_
_entity_poly.entity_id
_entity_poly.type
_entity_poly.pdbx_seq_one_letter_code
_entity_poly.pdbx_strand_id
1 'polypeptide(L)'
;MNQIVPPISLSTTYKQHFAGKPKGYDYTRDGNPTRDVLQQSIAALENARHCRVFSSGSSATAAMANWLHSGDHIIISADGYSGTQNYFRQISVQHHGMELSFVDLTELANLEKEFKPNTTMVWFETPSNPLLKVIDIEAVCRAVQSRSKECIIVVDNTFMTPYFQRPLELGADVVMHSLTKYINGHTDVLMGAMVTNNDELDQHLNSQQLAAGAVPSPFDVYLVIRGIKTLHLRMRQHMENALAVARWLEKDPRVEKVLYPELESHPQHKIHKKQSSGMSGMVSFYMRADADRARKFLANLKLFTLAESLGGFESLAELPAVMTHASVPEQMRNLIGISDNLIRLSVGCEDKTDLINDLDMALNLATDEMNRGG
;
A
#
# COMPACT_ATOMS: atom_id res chain seq x y z
N MET A 1 -22.41 -21.83 -15.10
CA MET A 1 -21.70 -22.98 -14.51
C MET A 1 -21.88 -22.92 -13.03
N ASN A 2 -22.34 -24.01 -12.39
CA ASN A 2 -22.57 -24.01 -10.91
C ASN A 2 -21.31 -24.49 -10.15
N GLN A 3 -20.18 -23.84 -10.39
CA GLN A 3 -18.91 -24.16 -9.74
C GLN A 3 -18.72 -23.30 -8.49
N ILE A 4 -18.28 -23.90 -7.38
CA ILE A 4 -17.95 -23.17 -6.14
C ILE A 4 -16.70 -22.29 -6.34
N VAL A 5 -15.73 -22.81 -7.08
CA VAL A 5 -14.51 -22.07 -7.43
C VAL A 5 -14.63 -21.57 -8.88
N PRO A 6 -14.44 -20.28 -9.14
CA PRO A 6 -14.47 -19.76 -10.51
C PRO A 6 -13.41 -20.41 -11.39
N PRO A 7 -13.71 -20.75 -12.66
CA PRO A 7 -12.72 -21.31 -13.56
C PRO A 7 -11.69 -20.27 -14.01
N ILE A 8 -10.51 -20.74 -14.42
CA ILE A 8 -9.51 -19.89 -15.08
C ILE A 8 -9.81 -19.87 -16.58
N SER A 9 -10.13 -18.70 -17.14
CA SER A 9 -10.31 -18.50 -18.57
C SER A 9 -9.03 -17.96 -19.19
N LEU A 10 -8.26 -18.82 -19.85
CA LEU A 10 -7.01 -18.46 -20.53
C LEU A 10 -7.20 -18.03 -21.98
N SER A 11 -8.43 -18.16 -22.53
CA SER A 11 -8.71 -17.79 -23.92
C SER A 11 -8.45 -16.30 -24.14
N THR A 12 -7.65 -15.98 -25.16
CA THR A 12 -7.43 -14.59 -25.59
C THR A 12 -8.54 -14.08 -26.47
N THR A 13 -9.22 -14.98 -27.22
CA THR A 13 -10.23 -14.66 -28.22
C THR A 13 -11.48 -15.45 -27.95
N TYR A 14 -12.65 -14.84 -28.14
CA TYR A 14 -13.94 -15.45 -27.92
C TYR A 14 -14.75 -15.53 -29.22
N LYS A 15 -15.52 -16.60 -29.38
CA LYS A 15 -16.37 -16.82 -30.58
C LYS A 15 -17.49 -15.79 -30.61
N GLN A 16 -17.61 -15.09 -31.71
CA GLN A 16 -18.77 -14.24 -31.99
C GLN A 16 -19.95 -15.05 -32.52
N HIS A 17 -21.15 -14.58 -32.25
CA HIS A 17 -22.37 -15.20 -32.76
C HIS A 17 -22.60 -14.85 -34.23
N PHE A 18 -22.37 -13.58 -34.58
CA PHE A 18 -22.31 -13.02 -35.93
C PHE A 18 -21.16 -12.04 -36.03
N ALA A 19 -20.76 -11.69 -37.25
CA ALA A 19 -19.73 -10.65 -37.42
C ALA A 19 -20.11 -9.35 -36.73
N GLY A 20 -19.24 -8.87 -35.82
CA GLY A 20 -19.47 -7.68 -35.00
C GLY A 20 -20.47 -7.85 -33.84
N LYS A 21 -20.87 -9.09 -33.50
CA LYS A 21 -21.79 -9.37 -32.38
C LYS A 21 -21.21 -10.44 -31.45
N PRO A 22 -20.33 -10.02 -30.52
CA PRO A 22 -19.78 -10.91 -29.50
C PRO A 22 -20.90 -11.38 -28.55
N LYS A 23 -20.70 -12.55 -27.94
CA LYS A 23 -21.59 -13.10 -26.92
C LYS A 23 -21.05 -12.88 -25.52
N GLY A 24 -20.94 -11.60 -25.13
CA GLY A 24 -20.36 -11.16 -23.87
C GLY A 24 -18.91 -10.70 -24.06
N TYR A 25 -17.96 -11.62 -24.13
CA TYR A 25 -16.54 -11.30 -24.33
C TYR A 25 -16.16 -11.40 -25.81
N ASP A 26 -15.19 -10.60 -26.23
CA ASP A 26 -14.60 -10.61 -27.57
C ASP A 26 -13.10 -10.91 -27.50
N TYR A 27 -12.38 -10.16 -26.73
CA TYR A 27 -10.93 -10.30 -26.55
C TYR A 27 -10.52 -10.07 -25.09
N THR A 28 -9.55 -10.86 -24.58
CA THR A 28 -9.23 -10.91 -23.14
C THR A 28 -8.66 -9.58 -22.58
N ARG A 29 -8.06 -8.73 -23.43
CA ARG A 29 -7.59 -7.41 -23.00
C ARG A 29 -8.78 -6.50 -22.66
N ASP A 30 -9.85 -6.57 -23.40
CA ASP A 30 -11.08 -5.80 -23.18
C ASP A 30 -11.91 -6.40 -22.02
N GLY A 31 -12.15 -7.70 -22.03
CA GLY A 31 -12.91 -8.40 -20.99
C GLY A 31 -12.45 -9.85 -20.80
N ASN A 32 -12.44 -10.32 -19.54
CA ASN A 32 -12.11 -11.71 -19.21
C ASN A 32 -12.94 -12.18 -18.01
N PRO A 33 -13.62 -13.34 -18.09
CA PRO A 33 -14.53 -13.79 -17.03
C PRO A 33 -13.84 -14.00 -15.68
N THR A 34 -12.56 -14.43 -15.65
CA THR A 34 -11.81 -14.59 -14.40
C THR A 34 -11.50 -13.21 -13.80
N ARG A 35 -11.09 -12.24 -14.64
CA ARG A 35 -10.80 -10.87 -14.21
C ARG A 35 -12.04 -10.17 -13.65
N ASP A 36 -13.18 -10.34 -14.26
CA ASP A 36 -14.45 -9.74 -13.82
C ASP A 36 -14.87 -10.25 -12.43
N VAL A 37 -14.66 -11.53 -12.15
CA VAL A 37 -14.91 -12.09 -10.81
C VAL A 37 -14.02 -11.41 -9.75
N LEU A 38 -12.75 -11.18 -10.06
CA LEU A 38 -11.85 -10.48 -9.14
C LEU A 38 -12.29 -9.03 -8.94
N GLN A 39 -12.54 -8.29 -10.02
CA GLN A 39 -12.97 -6.89 -9.98
C GLN A 39 -14.25 -6.72 -9.16
N GLN A 40 -15.25 -7.56 -9.39
CA GLN A 40 -16.48 -7.57 -8.60
C GLN A 40 -16.25 -7.91 -7.13
N SER A 41 -15.35 -8.86 -6.84
CA SER A 41 -15.02 -9.26 -5.46
C SER A 41 -14.36 -8.11 -4.69
N ILE A 42 -13.41 -7.40 -5.30
CA ILE A 42 -12.71 -6.27 -4.67
C ILE A 42 -13.69 -5.09 -4.49
N ALA A 43 -14.48 -4.76 -5.51
CA ALA A 43 -15.50 -3.71 -5.41
C ALA A 43 -16.46 -4.00 -4.24
N ALA A 44 -16.92 -5.24 -4.10
CA ALA A 44 -17.80 -5.63 -2.99
C ALA A 44 -17.13 -5.51 -1.61
N LEU A 45 -15.82 -5.83 -1.50
CA LEU A 45 -15.07 -5.68 -0.25
C LEU A 45 -14.90 -4.21 0.17
N GLU A 46 -14.70 -3.31 -0.79
CA GLU A 46 -14.62 -1.85 -0.57
C GLU A 46 -16.00 -1.18 -0.46
N ASN A 47 -17.09 -1.93 -0.55
CA ASN A 47 -18.46 -1.39 -0.62
C ASN A 47 -18.61 -0.38 -1.78
N ALA A 48 -18.05 -0.71 -2.94
CA ALA A 48 -17.96 0.14 -4.12
C ALA A 48 -18.69 -0.46 -5.32
N ARG A 49 -18.99 0.42 -6.32
CA ARG A 49 -19.62 0.02 -7.58
C ARG A 49 -18.62 -0.55 -8.58
N HIS A 50 -17.42 0.00 -8.64
CA HIS A 50 -16.44 -0.27 -9.69
C HIS A 50 -15.07 -0.64 -9.12
N CYS A 51 -14.42 -1.57 -9.78
CA CYS A 51 -13.01 -1.90 -9.59
C CYS A 51 -12.37 -2.24 -10.92
N ARG A 52 -11.17 -1.75 -11.18
CA ARG A 52 -10.32 -2.12 -12.33
C ARG A 52 -8.98 -2.65 -11.83
N VAL A 53 -8.59 -3.84 -12.28
CA VAL A 53 -7.31 -4.45 -11.91
C VAL A 53 -6.29 -4.32 -13.03
N PHE A 54 -5.04 -4.10 -12.65
CA PHE A 54 -3.91 -3.82 -13.52
C PHE A 54 -2.76 -4.80 -13.25
N SER A 55 -1.85 -4.94 -14.19
CA SER A 55 -0.71 -5.86 -14.10
C SER A 55 0.26 -5.56 -12.94
N SER A 56 0.19 -4.38 -12.32
CA SER A 56 0.95 -3.99 -11.13
C SER A 56 0.30 -2.80 -10.42
N GLY A 57 0.68 -2.53 -9.16
CA GLY A 57 0.32 -1.28 -8.48
C GLY A 57 0.79 -0.05 -9.26
N SER A 58 2.01 -0.09 -9.81
CA SER A 58 2.54 1.02 -10.61
C SER A 58 1.74 1.27 -11.90
N SER A 59 1.25 0.22 -12.58
CA SER A 59 0.40 0.42 -13.75
C SER A 59 -1.00 0.93 -13.39
N ALA A 60 -1.51 0.58 -12.20
CA ALA A 60 -2.72 1.21 -11.66
C ALA A 60 -2.50 2.70 -11.38
N THR A 61 -1.37 3.06 -10.72
CA THR A 61 -0.98 4.47 -10.52
C THR A 61 -0.87 5.22 -11.84
N ALA A 62 -0.22 4.63 -12.85
CA ALA A 62 -0.08 5.23 -14.18
C ALA A 62 -1.45 5.47 -14.85
N ALA A 63 -2.35 4.50 -14.76
CA ALA A 63 -3.70 4.63 -15.32
C ALA A 63 -4.49 5.78 -14.67
N MET A 64 -4.36 5.95 -13.34
CA MET A 64 -5.03 7.06 -12.65
C MET A 64 -4.35 8.41 -12.93
N ALA A 65 -3.02 8.45 -13.01
CA ALA A 65 -2.27 9.67 -13.34
C ALA A 65 -2.60 10.20 -14.75
N ASN A 66 -2.96 9.33 -15.69
CA ASN A 66 -3.40 9.72 -17.04
C ASN A 66 -4.79 10.39 -17.06
N TRP A 67 -5.47 10.52 -15.93
CA TRP A 67 -6.62 11.41 -15.78
C TRP A 67 -6.26 12.89 -15.86
N LEU A 68 -5.03 13.23 -15.45
CA LEU A 68 -4.54 14.59 -15.36
C LEU A 68 -4.10 15.15 -16.73
N HIS A 69 -4.20 16.47 -16.88
CA HIS A 69 -3.80 17.19 -18.08
C HIS A 69 -2.54 18.03 -17.81
N SER A 70 -1.86 18.42 -18.88
CA SER A 70 -0.71 19.33 -18.78
C SER A 70 -1.12 20.65 -18.10
N GLY A 71 -0.33 21.07 -17.11
CA GLY A 71 -0.60 22.24 -16.27
C GLY A 71 -1.43 21.95 -15.02
N ASP A 72 -1.96 20.73 -14.85
CA ASP A 72 -2.60 20.32 -13.61
C ASP A 72 -1.60 20.21 -12.48
N HIS A 73 -2.04 20.55 -11.27
CA HIS A 73 -1.27 20.39 -10.05
C HIS A 73 -1.76 19.20 -9.23
N ILE A 74 -0.82 18.38 -8.78
CA ILE A 74 -1.07 17.27 -7.88
C ILE A 74 -0.36 17.49 -6.54
N ILE A 75 -1.06 17.22 -5.43
CA ILE A 75 -0.50 17.14 -4.10
C ILE A 75 -0.34 15.66 -3.73
N ILE A 76 0.87 15.27 -3.30
CA ILE A 76 1.16 13.90 -2.84
C ILE A 76 1.70 13.95 -1.40
N SER A 77 1.33 12.97 -0.58
CA SER A 77 1.94 12.84 0.76
C SER A 77 3.47 12.71 0.66
N ALA A 78 4.18 13.51 1.47
CA ALA A 78 5.64 13.56 1.48
C ALA A 78 6.29 12.25 1.95
N ASP A 79 5.60 11.52 2.82
CA ASP A 79 5.98 10.21 3.34
C ASP A 79 5.07 9.16 2.72
N GLY A 80 5.47 8.62 1.59
CA GLY A 80 4.71 7.64 0.83
C GLY A 80 5.59 6.76 -0.04
N TYR A 81 5.01 5.72 -0.64
CA TYR A 81 5.74 4.76 -1.46
C TYR A 81 6.55 5.45 -2.57
N SER A 82 7.86 5.21 -2.54
CA SER A 82 8.81 5.85 -3.45
C SER A 82 8.49 5.60 -4.94
N GLY A 83 7.92 4.46 -5.27
CA GLY A 83 7.51 4.14 -6.65
C GLY A 83 6.42 5.07 -7.18
N THR A 84 5.41 5.40 -6.38
CA THR A 84 4.38 6.37 -6.72
C THR A 84 4.96 7.77 -6.87
N GLN A 85 5.79 8.20 -5.91
CA GLN A 85 6.46 9.50 -5.96
C GLN A 85 7.36 9.64 -7.19
N ASN A 86 8.12 8.59 -7.52
CA ASN A 86 8.99 8.57 -8.69
C ASN A 86 8.19 8.61 -10.00
N TYR A 87 7.06 7.91 -10.09
CA TYR A 87 6.19 7.99 -11.26
C TYR A 87 5.75 9.45 -11.52
N PHE A 88 5.20 10.11 -10.50
CA PHE A 88 4.75 11.49 -10.65
C PHE A 88 5.90 12.45 -10.94
N ARG A 89 7.05 12.31 -10.26
CA ARG A 89 8.20 13.18 -10.49
C ARG A 89 8.85 13.00 -11.87
N GLN A 90 9.07 11.73 -12.28
CA GLN A 90 9.84 11.43 -13.49
C GLN A 90 8.97 11.37 -14.74
N ILE A 91 7.73 10.94 -14.63
CA ILE A 91 6.84 10.78 -15.79
C ILE A 91 5.86 11.95 -15.87
N SER A 92 5.03 12.15 -14.85
CA SER A 92 3.96 13.16 -14.93
C SER A 92 4.52 14.58 -15.04
N VAL A 93 5.52 14.94 -14.22
CA VAL A 93 6.13 16.28 -14.29
C VAL A 93 6.98 16.44 -15.56
N GLN A 94 7.93 15.52 -15.79
CA GLN A 94 8.94 15.71 -16.85
C GLN A 94 8.38 15.50 -18.26
N HIS A 95 7.44 14.59 -18.45
CA HIS A 95 6.93 14.25 -19.77
C HIS A 95 5.53 14.77 -20.05
N HIS A 96 4.72 15.01 -19.00
CA HIS A 96 3.33 15.44 -19.18
C HIS A 96 3.08 16.88 -18.73
N GLY A 97 4.12 17.58 -18.20
CA GLY A 97 4.04 19.00 -17.85
C GLY A 97 3.12 19.30 -16.67
N MET A 98 3.00 18.37 -15.71
CA MET A 98 2.22 18.56 -14.48
C MET A 98 3.04 19.30 -13.43
N GLU A 99 2.35 19.93 -12.48
CA GLU A 99 2.94 20.49 -11.27
C GLU A 99 2.79 19.51 -10.11
N LEU A 100 3.78 19.43 -9.22
CA LEU A 100 3.81 18.48 -8.11
C LEU A 100 4.26 19.15 -6.82
N SER A 101 3.48 18.94 -5.74
CA SER A 101 3.87 19.28 -4.37
C SER A 101 3.88 18.05 -3.47
N PHE A 102 4.95 17.91 -2.67
CA PHE A 102 5.05 16.91 -1.60
C PHE A 102 4.67 17.56 -0.27
N VAL A 103 3.65 17.03 0.40
CA VAL A 103 3.04 17.66 1.58
C VAL A 103 2.93 16.66 2.73
N ASP A 104 3.31 17.05 3.94
CA ASP A 104 2.96 16.31 5.15
C ASP A 104 1.48 16.56 5.47
N LEU A 105 0.63 15.62 5.07
CA LEU A 105 -0.83 15.69 5.21
C LEU A 105 -1.33 15.28 6.60
N THR A 106 -0.43 14.95 7.53
CA THR A 106 -0.81 14.80 8.96
C THR A 106 -1.22 16.14 9.58
N GLU A 107 -0.80 17.25 8.95
CA GLU A 107 -1.12 18.62 9.33
C GLU A 107 -1.93 19.31 8.22
N LEU A 108 -3.23 19.50 8.40
CA LEU A 108 -4.12 20.09 7.39
C LEU A 108 -3.68 21.50 6.94
N ALA A 109 -3.05 22.28 7.80
CA ALA A 109 -2.52 23.59 7.43
C ALA A 109 -1.51 23.54 6.28
N ASN A 110 -0.76 22.44 6.15
CA ASN A 110 0.16 22.24 5.04
C ASN A 110 -0.59 22.02 3.70
N LEU A 111 -1.68 21.24 3.73
CA LEU A 111 -2.54 21.06 2.57
C LEU A 111 -3.13 22.41 2.11
N GLU A 112 -3.66 23.19 3.05
CA GLU A 112 -4.27 24.47 2.75
C GLU A 112 -3.29 25.46 2.12
N LYS A 113 -2.04 25.47 2.57
CA LYS A 113 -0.97 26.34 2.06
C LYS A 113 -0.55 25.96 0.64
N GLU A 114 -0.49 24.66 0.34
CA GLU A 114 0.00 24.16 -0.96
C GLU A 114 -1.11 24.01 -2.00
N PHE A 115 -2.38 24.15 -1.62
CA PHE A 115 -3.50 24.01 -2.55
C PHE A 115 -3.58 25.22 -3.50
N LYS A 116 -3.49 24.94 -4.80
CA LYS A 116 -3.50 25.94 -5.89
C LYS A 116 -4.83 25.93 -6.66
N PRO A 117 -5.15 26.98 -7.44
CA PRO A 117 -6.34 27.00 -8.30
C PRO A 117 -6.39 25.85 -9.33
N ASN A 118 -5.24 25.36 -9.76
CA ASN A 118 -5.07 24.24 -10.70
C ASN A 118 -4.80 22.90 -9.99
N THR A 119 -5.06 22.79 -8.68
CA THR A 119 -4.96 21.49 -7.99
C THR A 119 -6.15 20.61 -8.37
N THR A 120 -5.88 19.51 -9.06
CA THR A 120 -6.88 18.58 -9.60
C THR A 120 -6.82 17.20 -8.96
N MET A 121 -5.74 16.89 -8.23
CA MET A 121 -5.63 15.62 -7.51
C MET A 121 -4.88 15.77 -6.19
N VAL A 122 -5.35 15.05 -5.16
CA VAL A 122 -4.64 14.82 -3.89
C VAL A 122 -4.48 13.33 -3.70
N TRP A 123 -3.23 12.85 -3.61
CA TRP A 123 -2.90 11.43 -3.46
C TRP A 123 -2.14 11.18 -2.17
N PHE A 124 -2.59 10.27 -1.34
CA PHE A 124 -1.88 9.90 -0.12
C PHE A 124 -2.09 8.43 0.25
N GLU A 125 -1.17 7.90 1.05
CA GLU A 125 -1.29 6.61 1.68
C GLU A 125 -1.40 6.76 3.20
N THR A 126 -2.19 5.90 3.84
CA THR A 126 -2.37 5.94 5.28
C THR A 126 -2.73 4.56 5.85
N PRO A 127 -1.90 4.03 6.79
CA PRO A 127 -0.62 4.56 7.28
C PRO A 127 0.47 4.62 6.20
N SER A 128 1.42 5.55 6.35
CA SER A 128 2.52 5.75 5.41
C SER A 128 3.62 4.68 5.52
N ASN A 129 4.48 4.60 4.51
CA ASN A 129 5.61 3.67 4.43
C ASN A 129 6.94 4.43 4.35
N PRO A 130 7.89 4.25 5.30
CA PRO A 130 7.92 3.24 6.35
C PRO A 130 7.49 3.75 7.74
N LEU A 131 7.17 5.04 7.88
CA LEU A 131 7.03 5.70 9.18
C LEU A 131 5.67 5.48 9.85
N LEU A 132 4.73 4.83 9.17
CA LEU A 132 3.39 4.52 9.68
C LEU A 132 2.61 5.74 10.21
N LYS A 133 2.87 6.92 9.65
CA LYS A 133 2.08 8.12 9.92
C LYS A 133 0.64 7.91 9.48
N VAL A 134 -0.31 8.31 10.30
CA VAL A 134 -1.73 8.20 10.00
C VAL A 134 -2.30 9.56 9.65
N ILE A 135 -2.86 9.66 8.45
CA ILE A 135 -3.54 10.86 7.95
C ILE A 135 -5.04 10.69 8.22
N ASP A 136 -5.72 11.73 8.74
CA ASP A 136 -7.19 11.74 8.90
C ASP A 136 -7.85 11.89 7.52
N ILE A 137 -8.31 10.76 6.96
CA ILE A 137 -8.90 10.69 5.62
C ILE A 137 -10.08 11.65 5.51
N GLU A 138 -11.01 11.58 6.46
CA GLU A 138 -12.23 12.41 6.44
C GLU A 138 -11.91 13.91 6.52
N ALA A 139 -10.91 14.28 7.32
CA ALA A 139 -10.51 15.67 7.47
C ALA A 139 -9.84 16.20 6.19
N VAL A 140 -8.96 15.42 5.54
CA VAL A 140 -8.35 15.77 4.25
C VAL A 140 -9.44 15.87 3.17
N CYS A 141 -10.35 14.90 3.08
CA CYS A 141 -11.43 14.92 2.10
C CYS A 141 -12.30 16.18 2.24
N ARG A 142 -12.71 16.54 3.46
CA ARG A 142 -13.48 17.76 3.71
C ARG A 142 -12.70 19.03 3.34
N ALA A 143 -11.42 19.10 3.66
CA ALA A 143 -10.57 20.24 3.34
C ALA A 143 -10.44 20.43 1.81
N VAL A 144 -10.18 19.35 1.07
CA VAL A 144 -10.11 19.37 -0.40
C VAL A 144 -11.44 19.78 -1.01
N GLN A 145 -12.55 19.14 -0.63
CA GLN A 145 -13.88 19.39 -1.16
C GLN A 145 -14.38 20.82 -0.88
N SER A 146 -13.91 21.44 0.21
CA SER A 146 -14.21 22.84 0.50
C SER A 146 -13.51 23.82 -0.46
N ARG A 147 -12.43 23.40 -1.11
CA ARG A 147 -11.64 24.20 -2.07
C ARG A 147 -12.04 23.91 -3.53
N SER A 148 -12.21 22.65 -3.87
CA SER A 148 -12.63 22.20 -5.19
C SER A 148 -13.40 20.89 -5.09
N LYS A 149 -14.61 20.85 -5.63
CA LYS A 149 -15.41 19.63 -5.71
C LYS A 149 -14.97 18.70 -6.85
N GLU A 150 -14.18 19.23 -7.78
CA GLU A 150 -13.66 18.49 -8.94
C GLU A 150 -12.30 17.86 -8.68
N CYS A 151 -11.64 18.26 -7.58
CA CYS A 151 -10.35 17.71 -7.20
C CYS A 151 -10.52 16.26 -6.74
N ILE A 152 -9.86 15.33 -7.43
CA ILE A 152 -9.93 13.89 -7.14
C ILE A 152 -9.06 13.52 -5.94
N ILE A 153 -9.62 12.78 -5.01
CA ILE A 153 -8.92 12.31 -3.81
C ILE A 153 -8.66 10.82 -3.94
N VAL A 154 -7.37 10.45 -4.04
CA VAL A 154 -6.91 9.08 -4.14
C VAL A 154 -6.24 8.64 -2.85
N VAL A 155 -6.72 7.56 -2.26
CA VAL A 155 -6.12 6.95 -1.06
C VAL A 155 -5.53 5.60 -1.39
N ASP A 156 -4.23 5.43 -1.19
CA ASP A 156 -3.60 4.12 -1.20
C ASP A 156 -3.88 3.39 0.12
N ASN A 157 -4.72 2.37 0.04
CA ASN A 157 -5.20 1.57 1.17
C ASN A 157 -4.50 0.20 1.26
N THR A 158 -3.34 0.06 0.63
CA THR A 158 -2.60 -1.21 0.52
C THR A 158 -2.30 -1.83 1.87
N PHE A 159 -1.89 -1.03 2.87
CA PHE A 159 -1.54 -1.54 4.20
C PHE A 159 -2.75 -2.03 4.98
N MET A 160 -3.88 -1.35 4.86
CA MET A 160 -5.05 -1.61 5.70
C MET A 160 -6.00 -2.64 5.09
N THR A 161 -6.04 -2.73 3.77
CA THR A 161 -7.02 -3.51 3.02
C THR A 161 -8.47 -3.09 3.34
N PRO A 162 -9.46 -3.49 2.56
CA PRO A 162 -10.86 -3.21 2.88
C PRO A 162 -11.33 -3.89 4.17
N TYR A 163 -10.52 -4.77 4.76
CA TYR A 163 -10.85 -5.44 6.01
C TYR A 163 -10.76 -4.49 7.22
N PHE A 164 -9.77 -3.61 7.27
CA PHE A 164 -9.58 -2.68 8.40
C PHE A 164 -9.98 -1.24 8.10
N GLN A 165 -9.98 -0.81 6.83
CA GLN A 165 -10.24 0.57 6.45
C GLN A 165 -10.91 0.64 5.08
N ARG A 166 -11.91 1.52 4.92
CA ARG A 166 -12.62 1.77 3.65
C ARG A 166 -12.64 3.25 3.34
N PRO A 167 -11.67 3.77 2.61
CA PRO A 167 -11.53 5.21 2.36
C PRO A 167 -12.69 5.85 1.60
N LEU A 168 -13.39 5.10 0.72
CA LEU A 168 -14.59 5.62 0.04
C LEU A 168 -15.70 6.01 1.01
N GLU A 169 -15.86 5.28 2.12
CA GLU A 169 -16.84 5.60 3.17
C GLU A 169 -16.44 6.84 3.97
N LEU A 170 -15.17 7.27 3.88
CA LEU A 170 -14.60 8.45 4.54
C LEU A 170 -14.47 9.66 3.61
N GLY A 171 -14.95 9.56 2.37
CA GLY A 171 -15.02 10.66 1.42
C GLY A 171 -13.97 10.69 0.32
N ALA A 172 -13.12 9.67 0.21
CA ALA A 172 -12.23 9.51 -0.94
C ALA A 172 -13.02 9.19 -2.23
N ASP A 173 -12.47 9.60 -3.38
CA ASP A 173 -13.07 9.31 -4.70
C ASP A 173 -12.56 8.00 -5.28
N VAL A 174 -11.30 7.68 -5.01
CA VAL A 174 -10.61 6.48 -5.51
C VAL A 174 -9.82 5.82 -4.39
N VAL A 175 -9.88 4.50 -4.33
CA VAL A 175 -8.99 3.69 -3.50
C VAL A 175 -8.05 2.91 -4.40
N MET A 176 -6.76 3.05 -4.13
CA MET A 176 -5.69 2.26 -4.74
C MET A 176 -5.33 1.09 -3.85
N HIS A 177 -5.07 -0.06 -4.45
CA HIS A 177 -4.46 -1.21 -3.80
C HIS A 177 -3.32 -1.80 -4.63
N SER A 178 -2.18 -2.03 -4.00
CA SER A 178 -1.25 -3.05 -4.48
C SER A 178 -1.75 -4.42 -4.02
N LEU A 179 -2.42 -5.14 -4.92
CA LEU A 179 -2.92 -6.49 -4.64
C LEU A 179 -1.79 -7.49 -4.39
N THR A 180 -0.58 -7.15 -4.81
CA THR A 180 0.69 -7.85 -4.55
C THR A 180 0.92 -8.12 -3.05
N LYS A 181 0.36 -7.26 -2.19
CA LYS A 181 0.59 -7.25 -0.75
C LYS A 181 -0.45 -8.12 -0.02
N TYR A 182 -1.06 -7.61 1.03
CA TYR A 182 -2.00 -8.33 1.90
C TYR A 182 -3.19 -8.99 1.18
N ILE A 183 -3.74 -8.37 0.11
CA ILE A 183 -4.92 -8.91 -0.55
C ILE A 183 -4.60 -10.26 -1.20
N ASN A 184 -3.50 -10.38 -1.92
CA ASN A 184 -2.99 -11.67 -2.38
C ASN A 184 -2.42 -12.47 -1.21
N GLY A 185 -1.48 -11.89 -0.45
CA GLY A 185 -0.92 -12.38 0.81
C GLY A 185 0.00 -13.60 0.70
N HIS A 186 0.45 -14.01 -0.51
CA HIS A 186 1.22 -15.23 -0.74
C HIS A 186 2.55 -14.99 -1.49
N THR A 187 2.93 -13.72 -1.70
CA THR A 187 4.23 -13.31 -2.28
C THR A 187 4.52 -13.89 -3.67
N ASP A 188 3.48 -14.25 -4.43
CA ASP A 188 3.56 -14.96 -5.71
C ASP A 188 2.85 -14.26 -6.88
N VAL A 189 2.24 -13.08 -6.66
CA VAL A 189 1.53 -12.29 -7.69
C VAL A 189 1.91 -10.82 -7.62
N LEU A 190 2.11 -10.21 -8.77
CA LEU A 190 2.24 -8.76 -8.95
C LEU A 190 0.94 -8.23 -9.59
N MET A 191 0.19 -7.36 -8.89
CA MET A 191 -1.07 -6.83 -9.39
C MET A 191 -1.46 -5.54 -8.65
N GLY A 192 -2.21 -4.64 -9.32
CA GLY A 192 -2.79 -3.44 -8.73
C GLY A 192 -4.29 -3.34 -8.96
N ALA A 193 -4.97 -2.51 -8.19
CA ALA A 193 -6.37 -2.19 -8.39
C ALA A 193 -6.67 -0.72 -8.11
N MET A 194 -7.65 -0.18 -8.85
CA MET A 194 -8.33 1.08 -8.56
C MET A 194 -9.81 0.80 -8.33
N VAL A 195 -10.35 1.36 -7.27
CA VAL A 195 -11.74 1.17 -6.85
C VAL A 195 -12.41 2.53 -6.70
N THR A 196 -13.62 2.68 -7.24
CA THR A 196 -14.33 3.96 -7.22
C THR A 196 -15.85 3.78 -7.28
N ASN A 197 -16.59 4.82 -6.86
CA ASN A 197 -18.03 4.96 -7.08
C ASN A 197 -18.37 5.92 -8.23
N ASN A 198 -17.37 6.52 -8.88
CA ASN A 198 -17.57 7.48 -9.96
C ASN A 198 -17.54 6.76 -11.32
N ASP A 199 -18.62 6.89 -12.10
CA ASP A 199 -18.77 6.23 -13.40
C ASP A 199 -17.81 6.78 -14.46
N GLU A 200 -17.45 8.07 -14.41
CA GLU A 200 -16.49 8.67 -15.35
C GLU A 200 -15.07 8.18 -15.09
N LEU A 201 -14.67 8.09 -13.82
CA LEU A 201 -13.39 7.52 -13.43
C LEU A 201 -13.31 6.04 -13.80
N ASP A 202 -14.39 5.25 -13.63
CA ASP A 202 -14.42 3.85 -14.07
C ASP A 202 -14.26 3.73 -15.58
N GLN A 203 -14.94 4.56 -16.37
CA GLN A 203 -14.79 4.59 -17.83
C GLN A 203 -13.36 4.94 -18.24
N HIS A 204 -12.77 5.95 -17.60
CA HIS A 204 -11.36 6.30 -17.82
C HIS A 204 -10.43 5.12 -17.53
N LEU A 205 -10.52 4.51 -16.34
CA LEU A 205 -9.71 3.38 -15.93
C LEU A 205 -9.89 2.17 -16.85
N ASN A 206 -11.11 1.92 -17.33
CA ASN A 206 -11.38 0.90 -18.33
C ASN A 206 -10.69 1.20 -19.67
N SER A 207 -10.75 2.46 -20.12
CA SER A 207 -10.07 2.88 -21.35
C SER A 207 -8.54 2.72 -21.24
N GLN A 208 -7.97 2.97 -20.05
CA GLN A 208 -6.55 2.77 -19.78
C GLN A 208 -6.18 1.26 -19.79
N GLN A 209 -7.02 0.39 -19.21
CA GLN A 209 -6.81 -1.06 -19.33
C GLN A 209 -6.73 -1.49 -20.81
N LEU A 210 -7.68 -1.01 -21.61
CA LEU A 210 -7.79 -1.39 -23.03
C LEU A 210 -6.65 -0.81 -23.86
N ALA A 211 -6.35 0.48 -23.75
CA ALA A 211 -5.41 1.18 -24.58
C ALA A 211 -3.94 0.84 -24.22
N ALA A 212 -3.59 0.90 -22.95
CA ALA A 212 -2.25 0.56 -22.49
C ALA A 212 -1.99 -0.96 -22.42
N GLY A 213 -3.06 -1.79 -22.39
CA GLY A 213 -2.95 -3.22 -22.31
C GLY A 213 -2.40 -3.74 -20.96
N ALA A 214 -2.42 -2.91 -19.92
CA ALA A 214 -1.86 -3.21 -18.60
C ALA A 214 -2.78 -4.12 -17.77
N VAL A 215 -3.26 -5.21 -18.36
CA VAL A 215 -4.15 -6.18 -17.72
C VAL A 215 -3.36 -7.35 -17.14
N PRO A 216 -3.76 -7.89 -15.97
CA PRO A 216 -3.11 -9.05 -15.38
C PRO A 216 -3.46 -10.34 -16.12
N SER A 217 -2.56 -11.33 -16.02
CA SER A 217 -2.81 -12.69 -16.48
C SER A 217 -4.01 -13.31 -15.76
N PRO A 218 -4.91 -14.05 -16.45
CA PRO A 218 -6.01 -14.75 -15.80
C PRO A 218 -5.55 -15.77 -14.73
N PHE A 219 -4.36 -16.31 -14.84
CA PHE A 219 -3.80 -17.21 -13.84
C PHE A 219 -3.46 -16.43 -12.55
N ASP A 220 -2.80 -15.29 -12.66
CA ASP A 220 -2.49 -14.42 -11.52
C ASP A 220 -3.78 -13.90 -10.86
N VAL A 221 -4.76 -13.54 -11.68
CA VAL A 221 -6.10 -13.13 -11.20
C VAL A 221 -6.75 -14.25 -10.36
N TYR A 222 -6.64 -15.50 -10.78
CA TYR A 222 -7.15 -16.64 -10.03
C TYR A 222 -6.44 -16.81 -8.68
N LEU A 223 -5.11 -16.63 -8.63
CA LEU A 223 -4.35 -16.70 -7.39
C LEU A 223 -4.81 -15.61 -6.40
N VAL A 224 -5.05 -14.40 -6.88
CA VAL A 224 -5.60 -13.31 -6.02
C VAL A 224 -7.03 -13.66 -5.54
N ILE A 225 -7.89 -14.19 -6.40
CA ILE A 225 -9.23 -14.68 -6.00
C ILE A 225 -9.10 -15.71 -4.87
N ARG A 226 -8.13 -16.61 -4.96
CA ARG A 226 -7.84 -17.59 -3.91
C ARG A 226 -7.35 -16.91 -2.63
N GLY A 227 -6.42 -15.95 -2.73
CA GLY A 227 -5.87 -15.19 -1.60
C GLY A 227 -6.96 -14.42 -0.83
N ILE A 228 -7.89 -13.79 -1.52
CA ILE A 228 -9.01 -13.04 -0.91
C ILE A 228 -9.85 -13.91 0.03
N LYS A 229 -10.02 -15.21 -0.26
CA LYS A 229 -10.84 -16.12 0.56
C LYS A 229 -10.37 -16.22 2.01
N THR A 230 -9.09 -15.98 2.26
CA THR A 230 -8.48 -16.03 3.60
C THR A 230 -8.07 -14.65 4.12
N LEU A 231 -8.40 -13.57 3.41
CA LEU A 231 -7.96 -12.22 3.76
C LEU A 231 -8.28 -11.88 5.22
N HIS A 232 -9.51 -12.07 5.67
CA HIS A 232 -9.94 -11.74 7.03
C HIS A 232 -9.25 -12.57 8.12
N LEU A 233 -8.90 -13.83 7.83
CA LEU A 233 -8.13 -14.69 8.74
C LEU A 233 -6.69 -14.19 8.87
N ARG A 234 -6.05 -13.92 7.72
CA ARG A 234 -4.67 -13.44 7.67
C ARG A 234 -4.53 -12.06 8.32
N MET A 235 -5.42 -11.11 7.98
CA MET A 235 -5.35 -9.76 8.55
C MET A 235 -5.49 -9.75 10.08
N ARG A 236 -6.36 -10.59 10.65
CA ARG A 236 -6.46 -10.75 12.10
C ARG A 236 -5.16 -11.32 12.69
N GLN A 237 -4.60 -12.35 12.07
CA GLN A 237 -3.35 -12.95 12.56
C GLN A 237 -2.17 -11.98 12.45
N HIS A 238 -2.06 -11.24 11.33
CA HIS A 238 -1.07 -10.17 11.18
C HIS A 238 -1.18 -9.13 12.29
N MET A 239 -2.38 -8.65 12.57
CA MET A 239 -2.63 -7.66 13.62
C MET A 239 -2.25 -8.20 15.01
N GLU A 240 -2.69 -9.42 15.35
CA GLU A 240 -2.38 -10.04 16.65
C GLU A 240 -0.88 -10.20 16.86
N ASN A 241 -0.18 -10.71 15.85
CA ASN A 241 1.26 -10.89 15.89
C ASN A 241 2.00 -9.56 15.97
N ALA A 242 1.64 -8.60 15.10
CA ALA A 242 2.27 -7.28 15.07
C ALA A 242 2.08 -6.50 16.37
N LEU A 243 0.89 -6.58 16.98
CA LEU A 243 0.63 -5.94 18.26
C LEU A 243 1.46 -6.58 19.38
N ALA A 244 1.62 -7.91 19.40
CA ALA A 244 2.47 -8.61 20.35
C ALA A 244 3.94 -8.21 20.19
N VAL A 245 4.44 -8.21 18.96
CA VAL A 245 5.81 -7.77 18.61
C VAL A 245 6.02 -6.30 18.98
N ALA A 246 5.11 -5.41 18.60
CA ALA A 246 5.25 -3.98 18.88
C ALA A 246 5.26 -3.68 20.39
N ARG A 247 4.40 -4.32 21.17
CA ARG A 247 4.38 -4.19 22.64
C ARG A 247 5.62 -4.75 23.32
N TRP A 248 6.21 -5.80 22.76
CA TRP A 248 7.45 -6.36 23.26
C TRP A 248 8.63 -5.43 22.92
N LEU A 249 8.74 -4.95 21.68
CA LEU A 249 9.75 -4.00 21.26
C LEU A 249 9.68 -2.68 22.06
N GLU A 250 8.50 -2.17 22.38
CA GLU A 250 8.31 -0.92 23.12
C GLU A 250 8.90 -0.99 24.54
N LYS A 251 9.00 -2.18 25.11
CA LYS A 251 9.57 -2.41 26.45
C LYS A 251 11.05 -2.78 26.42
N ASP A 252 11.60 -3.04 25.26
CA ASP A 252 12.97 -3.52 25.12
C ASP A 252 13.97 -2.32 25.23
N PRO A 253 14.96 -2.37 26.15
CA PRO A 253 15.91 -1.29 26.32
C PRO A 253 16.83 -1.07 25.12
N ARG A 254 16.96 -2.02 24.19
CA ARG A 254 17.73 -1.93 22.95
C ARG A 254 16.98 -1.17 21.84
N VAL A 255 15.70 -0.86 22.08
CA VAL A 255 14.81 -0.13 21.16
C VAL A 255 14.64 1.30 21.67
N GLU A 256 14.74 2.26 20.76
CA GLU A 256 14.57 3.67 21.08
C GLU A 256 13.10 4.10 21.00
N LYS A 257 12.42 3.66 19.91
CA LYS A 257 11.04 4.03 19.63
C LYS A 257 10.40 2.99 18.72
N VAL A 258 9.13 2.71 18.93
CA VAL A 258 8.30 1.86 18.07
C VAL A 258 7.23 2.71 17.39
N LEU A 259 7.00 2.48 16.12
CA LEU A 259 5.93 3.07 15.33
C LEU A 259 4.93 1.95 14.98
N TYR A 260 3.78 1.98 15.62
CA TYR A 260 2.66 1.08 15.34
C TYR A 260 1.35 1.74 15.77
N PRO A 261 0.44 2.08 14.85
CA PRO A 261 -0.75 2.90 15.16
C PRO A 261 -1.71 2.34 16.23
N GLU A 262 -1.69 1.04 16.50
CA GLU A 262 -2.46 0.42 17.60
C GLU A 262 -1.84 0.65 19.00
N LEU A 263 -0.61 1.12 19.12
CA LEU A 263 -0.03 1.51 20.39
C LEU A 263 -0.55 2.90 20.80
N GLU A 264 -0.88 3.06 22.09
CA GLU A 264 -1.32 4.35 22.64
C GLU A 264 -0.21 5.44 22.57
N SER A 265 1.05 5.02 22.52
CA SER A 265 2.22 5.89 22.35
C SER A 265 2.36 6.46 20.94
N HIS A 266 1.62 5.92 19.94
CA HIS A 266 1.69 6.43 18.57
C HIS A 266 1.02 7.81 18.46
N PRO A 267 1.68 8.82 17.83
CA PRO A 267 1.16 10.18 17.76
C PRO A 267 -0.27 10.30 17.23
N GLN A 268 -0.60 9.52 16.20
CA GLN A 268 -1.92 9.52 15.56
C GLN A 268 -2.81 8.33 15.99
N HIS A 269 -2.56 7.71 17.15
CA HIS A 269 -3.38 6.58 17.64
C HIS A 269 -4.89 6.89 17.62
N LYS A 270 -5.29 8.08 18.08
CA LYS A 270 -6.70 8.48 18.13
C LYS A 270 -7.33 8.59 16.74
N ILE A 271 -6.58 9.11 15.76
CA ILE A 271 -7.03 9.20 14.36
C ILE A 271 -7.18 7.79 13.79
N HIS A 272 -6.18 6.94 14.02
CA HIS A 272 -6.23 5.53 13.61
C HIS A 272 -7.48 4.83 14.14
N LYS A 273 -7.74 4.92 15.45
CA LYS A 273 -8.92 4.30 16.10
C LYS A 273 -10.25 4.87 15.61
N LYS A 274 -10.29 6.11 15.12
CA LYS A 274 -11.49 6.74 14.56
C LYS A 274 -11.86 6.15 13.20
N GLN A 275 -10.88 5.89 12.33
CA GLN A 275 -11.10 5.57 10.92
C GLN A 275 -10.86 4.11 10.55
N SER A 276 -10.29 3.30 11.46
CA SER A 276 -9.89 1.92 11.20
C SER A 276 -10.37 0.98 12.30
N SER A 277 -10.69 -0.25 11.93
CA SER A 277 -11.12 -1.30 12.87
C SER A 277 -9.96 -2.14 13.43
N GLY A 278 -8.72 -1.90 12.97
CA GLY A 278 -7.50 -2.59 13.36
C GLY A 278 -6.32 -2.12 12.53
N MET A 279 -5.19 -2.80 12.62
CA MET A 279 -3.96 -2.48 11.89
C MET A 279 -3.38 -3.72 11.23
N SER A 280 -2.62 -3.54 10.17
CA SER A 280 -1.90 -4.62 9.48
C SER A 280 -0.67 -5.12 10.26
N GLY A 281 0.09 -5.99 9.63
CA GLY A 281 1.36 -6.52 10.17
C GLY A 281 2.55 -5.57 10.10
N MET A 282 2.38 -4.32 9.65
CA MET A 282 3.49 -3.38 9.51
C MET A 282 3.88 -2.76 10.83
N VAL A 283 5.13 -2.97 11.24
CA VAL A 283 5.74 -2.37 12.44
C VAL A 283 7.06 -1.74 12.04
N SER A 284 7.33 -0.52 12.47
CA SER A 284 8.64 0.09 12.33
C SER A 284 9.21 0.47 13.71
N PHE A 285 10.52 0.37 13.87
CA PHE A 285 11.17 0.75 15.12
C PHE A 285 12.59 1.26 14.89
N TYR A 286 13.06 2.09 15.79
CA TYR A 286 14.44 2.57 15.81
C TYR A 286 15.23 1.77 16.84
N MET A 287 16.33 1.17 16.39
CA MET A 287 17.27 0.51 17.30
C MET A 287 18.14 1.55 18.03
N ARG A 288 18.51 1.29 19.31
CA ARG A 288 19.59 2.04 19.99
C ARG A 288 20.95 1.54 19.51
N ALA A 289 21.24 1.74 18.22
CA ALA A 289 22.39 1.18 17.54
C ALA A 289 22.80 2.06 16.35
N ASP A 290 24.02 1.87 15.88
CA ASP A 290 24.48 2.43 14.61
C ASP A 290 24.04 1.58 13.40
N ALA A 291 24.34 2.05 12.19
CA ALA A 291 24.03 1.39 10.95
C ALA A 291 24.58 -0.04 10.83
N ASP A 292 25.79 -0.27 11.36
CA ASP A 292 26.44 -1.58 11.23
C ASP A 292 25.77 -2.63 12.13
N ARG A 293 25.35 -2.23 13.34
CA ARG A 293 24.58 -3.09 14.23
C ARG A 293 23.17 -3.35 13.70
N ALA A 294 22.54 -2.36 13.07
CA ALA A 294 21.26 -2.55 12.39
C ALA A 294 21.39 -3.59 11.26
N ARG A 295 22.47 -3.55 10.48
CA ARG A 295 22.77 -4.58 9.47
C ARG A 295 23.05 -5.95 10.08
N LYS A 296 23.82 -6.01 11.20
CA LYS A 296 24.06 -7.26 11.93
C LYS A 296 22.76 -7.86 12.47
N PHE A 297 21.86 -7.03 13.02
CA PHE A 297 20.55 -7.47 13.47
C PHE A 297 19.80 -8.17 12.35
N LEU A 298 19.66 -7.54 11.19
CA LEU A 298 18.95 -8.12 10.04
C LEU A 298 19.61 -9.40 9.53
N ALA A 299 20.95 -9.49 9.53
CA ALA A 299 21.68 -10.67 9.08
C ALA A 299 21.54 -11.87 10.02
N ASN A 300 21.14 -11.65 11.28
CA ASN A 300 21.00 -12.71 12.28
C ASN A 300 19.55 -13.22 12.44
N LEU A 301 18.58 -12.60 11.79
CA LEU A 301 17.20 -13.07 11.75
C LEU A 301 17.10 -14.44 11.06
N LYS A 302 16.22 -15.30 11.54
CA LYS A 302 16.01 -16.66 11.04
C LYS A 302 14.60 -16.88 10.49
N LEU A 303 13.59 -16.32 11.15
CA LEU A 303 12.20 -16.37 10.71
C LEU A 303 11.86 -15.14 9.85
N PHE A 304 12.25 -13.94 10.30
CA PHE A 304 12.14 -12.77 9.45
C PHE A 304 13.14 -12.83 8.32
N THR A 305 12.67 -12.89 7.09
CA THR A 305 13.54 -12.85 5.91
C THR A 305 13.94 -11.39 5.61
N LEU A 306 15.25 -11.15 5.45
CA LEU A 306 15.76 -9.87 4.95
C LEU A 306 15.39 -9.72 3.48
N ALA A 307 14.35 -8.94 3.21
CA ALA A 307 13.82 -8.71 1.87
C ALA A 307 12.98 -7.43 1.82
N GLU A 308 12.85 -6.87 0.63
CA GLU A 308 11.84 -5.86 0.32
C GLU A 308 10.45 -6.48 0.21
N SER A 309 9.44 -5.64 0.05
CA SER A 309 8.03 -6.00 0.01
C SER A 309 7.42 -6.19 1.40
N LEU A 310 6.17 -6.67 1.45
CA LEU A 310 5.39 -6.80 2.68
C LEU A 310 4.07 -7.55 2.44
N GLY A 311 3.39 -7.90 3.52
CA GLY A 311 2.00 -8.34 3.48
C GLY A 311 1.79 -9.80 3.08
N GLY A 312 2.88 -10.57 2.89
CA GLY A 312 2.83 -12.02 2.80
C GLY A 312 2.58 -12.64 4.17
N PHE A 313 2.15 -13.91 4.20
CA PHE A 313 2.00 -14.63 5.47
C PHE A 313 3.36 -14.97 6.12
N GLU A 314 4.47 -14.84 5.39
CA GLU A 314 5.85 -14.92 5.88
C GLU A 314 6.34 -13.56 6.36
N SER A 315 7.06 -13.55 7.47
CA SER A 315 7.62 -12.34 8.06
C SER A 315 8.83 -11.83 7.30
N LEU A 316 8.85 -10.53 7.01
CA LEU A 316 9.96 -9.84 6.33
C LEU A 316 10.51 -8.71 7.20
N ALA A 317 11.80 -8.42 7.03
CA ALA A 317 12.47 -7.29 7.66
C ALA A 317 13.34 -6.55 6.65
N GLU A 318 13.42 -5.22 6.77
CA GLU A 318 14.28 -4.39 5.93
C GLU A 318 14.87 -3.20 6.69
N LEU A 319 15.94 -2.66 6.11
CA LEU A 319 16.54 -1.37 6.49
C LEU A 319 16.16 -0.34 5.42
N PRO A 320 15.11 0.46 5.62
CA PRO A 320 14.58 1.37 4.58
C PRO A 320 15.63 2.31 4.00
N ALA A 321 16.55 2.81 4.83
CA ALA A 321 17.57 3.77 4.41
C ALA A 321 18.46 3.29 3.26
N VAL A 322 18.74 1.99 3.17
CA VAL A 322 19.62 1.39 2.14
C VAL A 322 18.90 0.42 1.21
N MET A 323 17.59 0.21 1.41
CA MET A 323 16.74 -0.66 0.59
C MET A 323 15.66 0.18 -0.11
N THR A 324 14.44 0.20 0.39
CA THR A 324 13.30 0.86 -0.28
C THR A 324 13.43 2.36 -0.48
N HIS A 325 14.27 3.07 0.32
CA HIS A 325 14.50 4.50 0.25
C HIS A 325 15.95 4.87 -0.12
N ALA A 326 16.73 3.92 -0.66
CA ALA A 326 18.12 4.15 -1.06
C ALA A 326 18.29 5.25 -2.13
N SER A 327 17.27 5.46 -2.97
CA SER A 327 17.26 6.51 -3.99
C SER A 327 17.01 7.93 -3.43
N VAL A 328 16.59 8.05 -2.17
CA VAL A 328 16.35 9.34 -1.51
C VAL A 328 17.68 9.82 -0.88
N PRO A 329 18.14 11.07 -1.15
CA PRO A 329 19.36 11.59 -0.53
C PRO A 329 19.33 11.52 1.00
N GLU A 330 20.45 11.20 1.63
CA GLU A 330 20.56 10.99 3.08
C GLU A 330 20.02 12.17 3.91
N GLN A 331 20.35 13.40 3.52
CA GLN A 331 19.84 14.60 4.20
C GLN A 331 18.32 14.68 4.18
N MET A 332 17.69 14.30 3.07
CA MET A 332 16.23 14.27 2.94
C MET A 332 15.64 13.12 3.75
N ARG A 333 16.27 11.92 3.74
CA ARG A 333 15.84 10.80 4.58
C ARG A 333 15.82 11.16 6.05
N ASN A 334 16.89 11.82 6.53
CA ASN A 334 17.00 12.26 7.92
C ASN A 334 15.93 13.30 8.29
N LEU A 335 15.62 14.24 7.38
CA LEU A 335 14.56 15.24 7.58
C LEU A 335 13.18 14.60 7.74
N ILE A 336 12.87 13.55 6.99
CA ILE A 336 11.59 12.83 7.10
C ILE A 336 11.58 11.76 8.18
N GLY A 337 12.73 11.49 8.84
CA GLY A 337 12.85 10.53 9.95
C GLY A 337 13.29 9.11 9.54
N ILE A 338 13.79 8.92 8.32
CA ILE A 338 14.33 7.62 7.85
C ILE A 338 15.84 7.59 8.11
N SER A 339 16.22 7.26 9.34
CA SER A 339 17.61 7.10 9.75
C SER A 339 18.15 5.68 9.51
N ASP A 340 19.47 5.53 9.59
CA ASP A 340 20.16 4.27 9.32
C ASP A 340 19.96 3.18 10.41
N ASN A 341 19.24 3.49 11.49
CA ASN A 341 18.83 2.57 12.55
C ASN A 341 17.33 2.27 12.56
N LEU A 342 16.58 2.77 11.57
CA LEU A 342 15.16 2.46 11.37
C LEU A 342 15.01 1.08 10.73
N ILE A 343 14.34 0.17 11.41
CA ILE A 343 13.96 -1.15 10.91
C ILE A 343 12.46 -1.16 10.59
N ARG A 344 12.08 -1.71 9.44
CA ARG A 344 10.68 -2.01 9.12
C ARG A 344 10.47 -3.51 9.11
N LEU A 345 9.45 -3.97 9.83
CA LEU A 345 8.98 -5.35 9.85
C LEU A 345 7.64 -5.44 9.11
N SER A 346 7.49 -6.46 8.28
CA SER A 346 6.21 -6.98 7.84
C SER A 346 5.97 -8.27 8.60
N VAL A 347 5.24 -8.18 9.71
CA VAL A 347 4.97 -9.30 10.61
C VAL A 347 3.97 -10.23 9.96
N GLY A 348 4.34 -11.49 9.79
CA GLY A 348 3.54 -12.53 9.13
C GLY A 348 2.57 -13.26 10.06
N CYS A 349 2.22 -14.47 9.65
CA CYS A 349 1.22 -15.31 10.34
C CYS A 349 1.85 -16.46 11.14
N GLU A 350 3.15 -16.49 11.32
CA GLU A 350 3.88 -17.48 12.13
C GLU A 350 3.47 -17.39 13.61
N ASP A 351 3.91 -18.32 14.44
CA ASP A 351 3.67 -18.24 15.89
C ASP A 351 4.34 -16.99 16.47
N LYS A 352 3.58 -16.18 17.22
CA LYS A 352 4.07 -14.91 17.78
C LYS A 352 5.23 -15.08 18.77
N THR A 353 5.31 -16.24 19.46
CA THR A 353 6.41 -16.52 20.40
C THR A 353 7.69 -16.76 19.65
N ASP A 354 7.61 -17.50 18.56
CA ASP A 354 8.77 -17.75 17.69
C ASP A 354 9.26 -16.46 17.03
N LEU A 355 8.35 -15.59 16.58
CA LEU A 355 8.69 -14.27 16.02
C LEU A 355 9.43 -13.40 17.05
N ILE A 356 8.94 -13.33 18.30
CA ILE A 356 9.58 -12.56 19.37
C ILE A 356 10.95 -13.16 19.72
N ASN A 357 11.07 -14.48 19.79
CA ASN A 357 12.33 -15.16 20.07
C ASN A 357 13.38 -14.90 19.00
N ASP A 358 12.98 -14.88 17.72
CA ASP A 358 13.87 -14.55 16.60
C ASP A 358 14.40 -13.12 16.69
N LEU A 359 13.52 -12.16 16.98
CA LEU A 359 13.90 -10.75 17.19
C LEU A 359 14.82 -10.58 18.40
N ASP A 360 14.53 -11.24 19.52
CA ASP A 360 15.35 -11.17 20.73
C ASP A 360 16.75 -11.72 20.51
N MET A 361 16.84 -12.89 19.88
CA MET A 361 18.12 -13.51 19.52
C MET A 361 18.95 -12.59 18.61
N ALA A 362 18.33 -12.02 17.57
CA ALA A 362 19.02 -11.16 16.62
C ALA A 362 19.47 -9.83 17.27
N LEU A 363 18.66 -9.24 18.16
CA LEU A 363 19.03 -8.07 18.93
C LEU A 363 20.21 -8.35 19.88
N ASN A 364 20.22 -9.49 20.57
CA ASN A 364 21.34 -9.89 21.42
C ASN A 364 22.64 -9.99 20.62
N LEU A 365 22.62 -10.69 19.50
CA LEU A 365 23.80 -10.87 18.63
C LEU A 365 24.31 -9.55 18.04
N ALA A 366 23.43 -8.58 17.80
CA ALA A 366 23.80 -7.26 17.30
C ALA A 366 24.38 -6.34 18.39
N THR A 367 24.06 -6.57 19.69
CA THR A 367 24.42 -5.69 20.80
C THR A 367 25.51 -6.24 21.74
N ASP A 368 25.76 -7.57 21.73
CA ASP A 368 26.69 -8.27 22.68
C ASP A 368 28.16 -7.82 22.63
N GLU A 369 28.59 -7.05 21.64
CA GLU A 369 29.96 -6.50 21.62
C GLU A 369 30.17 -5.34 22.63
N MET A 370 29.14 -4.80 23.24
CA MET A 370 29.30 -3.80 24.31
C MET A 370 29.83 -4.40 25.62
N ASN A 371 29.67 -5.70 25.84
CA ASN A 371 30.09 -6.38 27.08
C ASN A 371 31.48 -7.07 26.98
N ARG A 372 32.13 -7.04 25.82
CA ARG A 372 33.46 -7.66 25.64
C ARG A 372 34.63 -6.66 25.50
N GLY A 373 34.34 -5.37 25.62
CA GLY A 373 35.30 -4.27 25.47
C GLY A 373 35.46 -3.41 26.75
N GLY A 374 35.18 -3.99 27.91
CA GLY A 374 35.38 -3.34 29.23
C GLY A 374 36.52 -4.03 30.00
#